data_899db6787647ffeeacf8726b62306a9c
#
_entry.id   899db6787647ffeeacf8726b62306a9c
#
_cell.length_a   1.000
_cell.length_b   1.000
_cell.length_c   1.000
_cell.angle_alpha   90.00
_cell.angle_beta   90.00
_cell.angle_gamma   90.00
#
_symmetry.space_group_name_H-M   'P 1'
#
loop_
_entity.id
_entity.type
_entity.pdbx_description
1 polymer ?
#
loop_
_entity_poly.entity_id
_entity_poly.type
_entity_poly.pdbx_seq_one_letter_code
_entity_poly.pdbx_strand_id
1 'polypeptide(L)'
;MTRALMLQGTGSDVGKSLLLAGLGRALTRRGLRVRPFKPQNMSNNAAVTLDGGEIGRAQAVQARACRVEPVTDMNPVLLKPQSEGGAQIVVDGQVWGSAAAAEYRRLAPGLLPRVLEAFERLAEAADLVLVEGAGSPAEVNLRAGDIANMGFAEAANLPVVLIGDIERGGIIAQLVGTHALLSGSERALLAGYIVNKFRGDVRLFDGGVAAIGERTGWRSFGIVPYFAGAALLPAEDSLALAALGNPVSPTDGAGRAEKASPPSGHFSPVLMPCPPRRRGSGNAEDRVKIVVPVLPRIANFDDLDPLRVEPAVELVMVHPGRPLPRDAELVILPGSKATMADLKFLRREGWDIDLLAHYRQGGRVLGLCGGYQMLGRSIADPFGMESGGGRVAGLGLLDIETTLGVEKRLGHAAGVEITTRMPVAGYEMHLGVTRGPGLARPMLRLAGRAEGAVSADGLVAGCYLHGLFAGDDFRRAYLEGLGATGSVAYNHLIETTLDALADHLEHSLDLDALLAAARPPRFRQGG
;
A
#
# COMPACT_ATOMS: atom_id res chain seq x y z
N MET A 1 12.76 -8.95 29.88
CA MET A 1 13.07 -7.62 29.31
C MET A 1 12.84 -7.67 27.81
N THR A 2 12.12 -6.70 27.29
CA THR A 2 11.87 -6.57 25.85
C THR A 2 13.18 -6.38 25.11
N ARG A 3 13.32 -7.04 23.98
CA ARG A 3 14.45 -6.84 23.04
C ARG A 3 13.96 -6.11 21.81
N ALA A 4 14.86 -5.45 21.09
CA ALA A 4 14.54 -4.83 19.82
C ALA A 4 15.67 -5.02 18.81
N LEU A 5 15.30 -5.05 17.54
CA LEU A 5 16.19 -5.16 16.38
C LEU A 5 15.64 -4.27 15.27
N MET A 6 16.52 -3.48 14.63
CA MET A 6 16.12 -2.59 13.54
C MET A 6 16.62 -3.12 12.20
N LEU A 7 15.72 -3.17 11.22
CA LEU A 7 16.03 -3.47 9.82
C LEU A 7 16.11 -2.17 9.03
N GLN A 8 17.26 -1.87 8.43
CA GLN A 8 17.44 -0.73 7.51
C GLN A 8 17.83 -1.24 6.11
N GLY A 9 17.59 -0.46 5.09
CA GLY A 9 17.89 -0.86 3.72
C GLY A 9 19.05 -0.08 3.12
N THR A 10 19.81 -0.67 2.20
CA THR A 10 20.78 0.08 1.37
C THR A 10 20.10 1.04 0.38
N GLY A 11 18.76 0.99 0.29
CA GLY A 11 17.93 1.84 -0.57
C GLY A 11 16.44 1.63 -0.33
N SER A 12 15.62 2.30 -1.14
CA SER A 12 14.18 2.02 -1.23
C SER A 12 13.94 0.68 -1.92
N ASP A 13 12.78 0.06 -1.70
CA ASP A 13 12.31 -1.19 -2.32
C ASP A 13 13.21 -2.42 -2.14
N VAL A 14 14.17 -2.39 -1.24
CA VAL A 14 15.02 -3.55 -0.97
C VAL A 14 14.28 -4.69 -0.25
N GLY A 15 13.01 -4.49 0.13
CA GLY A 15 12.14 -5.49 0.74
C GLY A 15 12.09 -5.46 2.27
N LYS A 16 12.43 -4.33 2.92
CA LYS A 16 12.37 -4.16 4.39
C LYS A 16 11.04 -4.59 4.97
N SER A 17 9.95 -4.02 4.46
CA SER A 17 8.58 -4.23 4.98
C SER A 17 8.15 -5.69 4.87
N LEU A 18 8.48 -6.34 3.74
CA LEU A 18 8.19 -7.76 3.51
C LEU A 18 8.98 -8.66 4.47
N LEU A 19 10.30 -8.44 4.58
CA LEU A 19 11.15 -9.23 5.47
C LEU A 19 10.73 -9.06 6.93
N LEU A 20 10.34 -7.85 7.33
CA LEU A 20 9.86 -7.60 8.69
C LEU A 20 8.53 -8.31 8.95
N ALA A 21 7.60 -8.33 8.00
CA ALA A 21 6.35 -9.09 8.11
C ALA A 21 6.63 -10.60 8.26
N GLY A 22 7.50 -11.17 7.43
CA GLY A 22 7.87 -12.59 7.51
C GLY A 22 8.58 -12.96 8.82
N LEU A 23 9.56 -12.14 9.26
CA LEU A 23 10.23 -12.30 10.55
C LEU A 23 9.24 -12.18 11.71
N GLY A 24 8.32 -11.20 11.66
CA GLY A 24 7.26 -11.04 12.65
C GLY A 24 6.40 -12.28 12.76
N ARG A 25 5.97 -12.87 11.64
CA ARG A 25 5.17 -14.10 11.60
C ARG A 25 5.98 -15.31 12.13
N ALA A 26 7.22 -15.49 11.67
CA ALA A 26 8.07 -16.60 12.08
C ALA A 26 8.33 -16.58 13.58
N LEU A 27 8.69 -15.42 14.14
CA LEU A 27 9.00 -15.28 15.55
C LEU A 27 7.75 -15.35 16.44
N THR A 28 6.60 -14.89 15.94
CA THR A 28 5.30 -15.08 16.62
C THR A 28 4.93 -16.57 16.68
N ARG A 29 5.17 -17.33 15.60
CA ARG A 29 4.98 -18.81 15.58
C ARG A 29 5.89 -19.53 16.58
N ARG A 30 7.07 -18.96 16.89
CA ARG A 30 7.98 -19.46 17.95
C ARG A 30 7.54 -19.07 19.37
N GLY A 31 6.36 -18.42 19.53
CA GLY A 31 5.76 -18.08 20.81
C GLY A 31 6.17 -16.72 21.39
N LEU A 32 6.89 -15.87 20.63
CA LEU A 32 7.23 -14.53 21.09
C LEU A 32 6.07 -13.56 20.84
N ARG A 33 5.86 -12.62 21.77
CA ARG A 33 4.99 -11.45 21.56
C ARG A 33 5.77 -10.42 20.76
N VAL A 34 5.61 -10.46 19.42
CA VAL A 34 6.30 -9.55 18.50
C VAL A 34 5.43 -8.32 18.21
N ARG A 35 6.03 -7.15 18.15
CA ARG A 35 5.39 -5.89 17.70
C ARG A 35 6.21 -5.26 16.59
N PRO A 36 5.60 -4.87 15.47
CA PRO A 36 6.27 -4.09 14.44
C PRO A 36 6.28 -2.61 14.84
N PHE A 37 7.32 -1.90 14.41
CA PHE A 37 7.45 -0.46 14.63
C PHE A 37 8.15 0.20 13.44
N LYS A 38 7.64 1.32 12.97
CA LYS A 38 8.31 2.16 11.97
C LYS A 38 8.24 3.61 12.44
N PRO A 39 9.39 4.20 12.83
CA PRO A 39 9.45 5.54 13.40
C PRO A 39 8.76 6.59 12.54
N GLN A 40 9.05 6.55 11.23
CA GLN A 40 8.46 7.41 10.22
C GLN A 40 8.17 6.61 8.96
N ASN A 41 6.98 6.79 8.40
CA ASN A 41 6.63 6.24 7.09
C ASN A 41 6.25 7.36 6.12
N MET A 42 6.35 7.09 4.81
CA MET A 42 5.87 7.95 3.74
C MET A 42 5.03 7.11 2.79
N SER A 43 3.70 7.25 2.85
CA SER A 43 2.78 6.49 2.01
C SER A 43 1.40 7.16 1.95
N ASN A 44 0.74 7.10 0.78
CA ASN A 44 -0.68 7.42 0.65
C ASN A 44 -1.58 6.22 0.97
N ASN A 45 -1.00 5.02 1.10
CA ASN A 45 -1.71 3.80 1.47
C ASN A 45 -1.70 3.64 2.99
N ALA A 46 -2.85 3.80 3.63
CA ALA A 46 -2.97 3.81 5.07
C ALA A 46 -4.06 2.85 5.57
N ALA A 47 -3.94 2.46 6.82
CA ALA A 47 -4.94 1.67 7.53
C ALA A 47 -5.44 2.43 8.75
N VAL A 48 -6.69 2.18 9.11
CA VAL A 48 -7.29 2.65 10.37
C VAL A 48 -6.88 1.72 11.49
N THR A 49 -6.57 2.28 12.65
CA THR A 49 -6.22 1.56 13.87
C THR A 49 -7.40 1.46 14.83
N LEU A 50 -7.37 0.49 15.76
CA LEU A 50 -8.44 0.32 16.74
C LEU A 50 -8.55 1.51 17.71
N ASP A 51 -7.44 2.18 18.00
CA ASP A 51 -7.38 3.38 18.84
C ASP A 51 -7.80 4.66 18.12
N GLY A 52 -8.37 4.53 16.90
CA GLY A 52 -9.01 5.63 16.18
C GLY A 52 -8.05 6.55 15.42
N GLY A 53 -6.87 6.07 15.09
CA GLY A 53 -5.89 6.77 14.26
C GLY A 53 -5.64 6.09 12.91
N GLU A 54 -4.61 6.54 12.21
CA GLU A 54 -4.15 5.94 10.96
C GLU A 54 -2.63 5.67 10.99
N ILE A 55 -2.24 4.55 10.37
CA ILE A 55 -0.84 4.15 10.16
C ILE A 55 -0.62 3.76 8.70
N GLY A 56 0.64 3.63 8.27
CA GLY A 56 0.96 3.10 6.95
C GLY A 56 0.46 1.67 6.76
N ARG A 57 0.04 1.34 5.53
CA ARG A 57 -0.49 -0.01 5.19
C ARG A 57 0.50 -1.12 5.50
N ALA A 58 1.79 -0.91 5.25
CA ALA A 58 2.82 -1.90 5.54
C ALA A 58 2.82 -2.31 7.03
N GLN A 59 2.66 -1.34 7.96
CA GLN A 59 2.63 -1.62 9.39
C GLN A 59 1.37 -2.38 9.80
N ALA A 60 0.23 -2.15 9.14
CA ALA A 60 -0.97 -2.95 9.34
C ALA A 60 -0.77 -4.41 8.86
N VAL A 61 -0.09 -4.64 7.74
CA VAL A 61 0.28 -5.99 7.27
C VAL A 61 1.24 -6.64 8.24
N GLN A 62 2.22 -5.91 8.77
CA GLN A 62 3.17 -6.41 9.77
C GLN A 62 2.48 -6.73 11.11
N ALA A 63 1.52 -5.90 11.55
CA ALA A 63 0.70 -6.20 12.72
C ALA A 63 -0.08 -7.50 12.54
N ARG A 64 -0.73 -7.67 11.39
CA ARG A 64 -1.42 -8.91 11.00
C ARG A 64 -0.46 -10.11 10.97
N ALA A 65 0.75 -9.94 10.45
CA ALA A 65 1.80 -10.96 10.47
C ALA A 65 2.16 -11.36 11.90
N CYS A 66 2.27 -10.41 12.81
CA CYS A 66 2.52 -10.63 14.23
C CYS A 66 1.27 -11.09 15.02
N ARG A 67 0.11 -11.27 14.37
CA ARG A 67 -1.17 -11.65 14.99
C ARG A 67 -1.61 -10.68 16.09
N VAL A 68 -1.45 -9.39 15.82
CA VAL A 68 -1.85 -8.31 16.72
C VAL A 68 -2.65 -7.26 15.96
N GLU A 69 -3.51 -6.57 16.70
CA GLU A 69 -4.26 -5.45 16.13
C GLU A 69 -3.36 -4.25 15.89
N PRO A 70 -3.56 -3.52 14.78
CA PRO A 70 -2.82 -2.31 14.49
C PRO A 70 -3.17 -1.19 15.48
N VAL A 71 -2.15 -0.54 16.02
CA VAL A 71 -2.27 0.64 16.90
C VAL A 71 -1.37 1.77 16.40
N THR A 72 -1.70 3.02 16.75
CA THR A 72 -0.99 4.20 16.28
C THR A 72 0.49 4.22 16.67
N ASP A 73 0.84 3.65 17.82
CA ASP A 73 2.22 3.53 18.29
C ASP A 73 3.12 2.73 17.32
N MET A 74 2.56 1.89 16.44
CA MET A 74 3.35 1.15 15.44
C MET A 74 3.94 2.04 14.34
N ASN A 75 3.35 3.22 14.10
CA ASN A 75 3.84 4.19 13.12
C ASN A 75 3.50 5.62 13.57
N PRO A 76 4.25 6.18 14.54
CA PRO A 76 3.91 7.46 15.17
C PRO A 76 3.99 8.66 14.23
N VAL A 77 4.78 8.57 13.13
CA VAL A 77 4.85 9.64 12.12
C VAL A 77 4.58 9.05 10.74
N LEU A 78 3.51 9.53 10.09
CA LEU A 78 3.17 9.16 8.71
C LEU A 78 3.10 10.42 7.85
N LEU A 79 3.87 10.43 6.76
CA LEU A 79 3.85 11.47 5.74
C LEU A 79 3.00 11.01 4.56
N LYS A 80 2.01 11.82 4.18
CA LYS A 80 1.13 11.53 3.03
C LYS A 80 1.36 12.58 1.95
N PRO A 81 2.10 12.26 0.87
CA PRO A 81 2.33 13.19 -0.23
C PRO A 81 1.03 13.73 -0.82
N GLN A 82 0.90 15.07 -0.90
CA GLN A 82 -0.26 15.77 -1.46
C GLN A 82 0.06 16.47 -2.77
N SER A 83 1.30 16.96 -2.92
CA SER A 83 1.79 17.69 -4.09
C SER A 83 3.24 17.29 -4.38
N GLU A 84 3.83 17.83 -5.45
CA GLU A 84 5.23 17.56 -5.79
C GLU A 84 6.23 17.98 -4.71
N GLY A 85 5.88 18.94 -3.86
CA GLY A 85 6.78 19.48 -2.84
C GLY A 85 6.26 19.43 -1.41
N GLY A 86 5.07 18.86 -1.15
CA GLY A 86 4.45 18.89 0.18
C GLY A 86 3.76 17.59 0.57
N ALA A 87 3.72 17.36 1.89
CA ALA A 87 3.02 16.22 2.48
C ALA A 87 2.15 16.65 3.66
N GLN A 88 1.03 15.97 3.86
CA GLN A 88 0.30 16.00 5.12
C GLN A 88 1.08 15.18 6.14
N ILE A 89 1.25 15.75 7.32
CA ILE A 89 1.94 15.13 8.44
C ILE A 89 0.87 14.58 9.38
N VAL A 90 0.95 13.30 9.65
CA VAL A 90 0.13 12.60 10.66
C VAL A 90 1.06 12.23 11.81
N VAL A 91 0.69 12.60 13.03
CA VAL A 91 1.43 12.29 14.25
C VAL A 91 0.50 11.57 15.20
N ASP A 92 0.96 10.45 15.77
CA ASP A 92 0.15 9.61 16.67
C ASP A 92 -1.24 9.29 16.09
N GLY A 93 -1.26 8.98 14.77
CA GLY A 93 -2.47 8.63 14.03
C GLY A 93 -3.40 9.78 13.66
N GLN A 94 -3.10 11.03 14.05
CA GLN A 94 -3.94 12.20 13.80
C GLN A 94 -3.26 13.21 12.89
N VAL A 95 -4.05 13.92 12.07
CA VAL A 95 -3.53 14.99 11.22
C VAL A 95 -2.95 16.11 12.07
N TRP A 96 -1.64 16.33 11.96
CA TRP A 96 -0.92 17.37 12.70
C TRP A 96 -0.78 18.66 11.89
N GLY A 97 -0.66 18.54 10.56
CA GLY A 97 -0.53 19.68 9.65
C GLY A 97 -0.08 19.26 8.26
N SER A 98 0.40 20.22 7.49
CA SER A 98 1.04 19.98 6.17
C SER A 98 2.30 20.82 6.07
N ALA A 99 3.34 20.28 5.44
CA ALA A 99 4.61 20.99 5.26
C ALA A 99 5.27 20.63 3.93
N ALA A 100 6.03 21.59 3.39
CA ALA A 100 6.98 21.30 2.32
C ALA A 100 8.18 20.50 2.87
N ALA A 101 8.90 19.80 1.99
CA ALA A 101 10.01 18.93 2.38
C ALA A 101 11.10 19.67 3.21
N ALA A 102 11.44 20.92 2.83
CA ALA A 102 12.41 21.74 3.56
C ALA A 102 11.90 22.17 4.96
N GLU A 103 10.60 22.39 5.10
CA GLU A 103 9.98 22.73 6.37
C GLU A 103 9.89 21.48 7.27
N TYR A 104 9.44 20.35 6.73
CA TYR A 104 9.40 19.09 7.46
C TYR A 104 10.78 18.73 8.05
N ARG A 105 11.86 18.91 7.28
CA ARG A 105 13.23 18.66 7.77
C ARG A 105 13.58 19.45 9.04
N ARG A 106 13.03 20.66 9.20
CA ARG A 106 13.22 21.48 10.41
C ARG A 106 12.34 21.02 11.58
N LEU A 107 11.18 20.47 11.28
CA LEU A 107 10.20 20.00 12.28
C LEU A 107 10.55 18.60 12.81
N ALA A 108 11.08 17.73 11.96
CA ALA A 108 11.30 16.31 12.27
C ALA A 108 12.09 16.06 13.56
N PRO A 109 13.20 16.79 13.88
CA PRO A 109 13.92 16.57 15.14
C PRO A 109 13.05 16.76 16.39
N GLY A 110 12.08 17.67 16.34
CA GLY A 110 11.13 17.91 17.43
C GLY A 110 10.11 16.77 17.63
N LEU A 111 9.97 15.88 16.65
CA LEU A 111 9.09 14.71 16.75
C LEU A 111 9.77 13.49 17.38
N LEU A 112 11.12 13.46 17.45
CA LEU A 112 11.85 12.31 17.98
C LEU A 112 11.44 11.91 19.40
N PRO A 113 11.19 12.82 20.36
CA PRO A 113 10.68 12.44 21.68
C PRO A 113 9.38 11.65 21.62
N ARG A 114 8.39 12.11 20.82
CA ARG A 114 7.12 11.38 20.62
C ARG A 114 7.30 10.01 20.01
N VAL A 115 8.22 9.90 19.03
CA VAL A 115 8.57 8.61 18.41
C VAL A 115 9.15 7.64 19.43
N LEU A 116 10.03 8.12 20.33
CA LEU A 116 10.62 7.31 21.40
C LEU A 116 9.56 6.90 22.44
N GLU A 117 8.64 7.80 22.82
CA GLU A 117 7.54 7.49 23.73
C GLU A 117 6.58 6.42 23.16
N ALA A 118 6.22 6.52 21.87
CA ALA A 118 5.42 5.52 21.19
C ALA A 118 6.14 4.15 21.15
N PHE A 119 7.44 4.16 20.88
CA PHE A 119 8.27 2.95 20.90
C PHE A 119 8.34 2.33 22.30
N GLU A 120 8.45 3.12 23.35
CA GLU A 120 8.47 2.67 24.74
C GLU A 120 7.15 2.00 25.13
N ARG A 121 6.00 2.65 24.87
CA ARG A 121 4.68 2.07 25.10
C ARG A 121 4.50 0.73 24.37
N LEU A 122 4.94 0.67 23.12
CA LEU A 122 4.85 -0.55 22.32
C LEU A 122 5.74 -1.68 22.88
N ALA A 123 6.92 -1.33 23.38
CA ALA A 123 7.89 -2.24 23.95
C ALA A 123 7.40 -2.86 25.26
N GLU A 124 6.63 -2.16 26.09
CA GLU A 124 6.06 -2.69 27.35
C GLU A 124 5.20 -3.94 27.11
N ALA A 125 4.51 -4.01 25.96
CA ALA A 125 3.61 -5.11 25.61
C ALA A 125 4.27 -6.22 24.78
N ALA A 126 5.60 -6.19 24.59
CA ALA A 126 6.33 -7.06 23.68
C ALA A 126 7.46 -7.86 24.36
N ASP A 127 7.80 -9.01 23.78
CA ASP A 127 9.07 -9.70 24.03
C ASP A 127 10.12 -9.24 23.04
N LEU A 128 9.68 -8.85 21.82
CA LEU A 128 10.52 -8.35 20.76
C LEU A 128 9.80 -7.26 19.95
N VAL A 129 10.50 -6.12 19.74
CA VAL A 129 10.07 -5.11 18.77
C VAL A 129 10.96 -5.20 17.53
N LEU A 130 10.34 -5.43 16.37
CA LEU A 130 10.99 -5.36 15.08
C LEU A 130 10.78 -3.97 14.49
N VAL A 131 11.88 -3.24 14.31
CA VAL A 131 11.85 -1.85 13.84
C VAL A 131 12.22 -1.78 12.37
N GLU A 132 11.44 -1.03 11.58
CA GLU A 132 11.71 -0.77 10.17
C GLU A 132 12.23 0.65 9.97
N GLY A 133 13.38 0.79 9.29
CA GLY A 133 13.88 2.08 8.81
C GLY A 133 13.22 2.54 7.51
N ALA A 134 13.42 3.79 7.14
CA ALA A 134 12.92 4.40 5.91
C ALA A 134 14.06 4.81 4.97
N GLY A 135 14.01 4.40 3.69
CA GLY A 135 15.07 4.69 2.72
C GLY A 135 16.40 4.02 3.07
N SER A 136 17.49 4.79 3.05
CA SER A 136 18.86 4.32 3.29
C SER A 136 19.59 5.14 4.37
N PRO A 137 20.33 4.50 5.29
CA PRO A 137 21.19 5.22 6.24
C PRO A 137 22.41 5.87 5.57
N ALA A 138 22.70 5.51 4.32
CA ALA A 138 23.82 6.10 3.56
C ALA A 138 23.51 7.52 3.03
N GLU A 139 22.27 8.00 3.16
CA GLU A 139 21.88 9.36 2.80
C GLU A 139 22.33 10.37 3.87
N VAL A 140 23.65 10.50 4.05
CA VAL A 140 24.27 11.33 5.10
C VAL A 140 23.91 12.81 5.00
N ASN A 141 23.52 13.29 3.81
CA ASN A 141 22.99 14.64 3.59
C ASN A 141 21.62 14.88 4.27
N LEU A 142 20.90 13.81 4.63
CA LEU A 142 19.63 13.86 5.36
C LEU A 142 19.79 13.56 6.86
N ARG A 143 21.03 13.33 7.33
CA ARG A 143 21.33 12.86 8.67
C ARG A 143 20.89 13.81 9.78
N ALA A 144 21.07 15.13 9.56
CA ALA A 144 20.62 16.13 10.49
C ALA A 144 19.08 16.12 10.56
N GLY A 145 18.53 15.62 11.67
CA GLY A 145 17.09 15.48 11.86
C GLY A 145 16.49 14.13 11.45
N ASP A 146 17.33 13.12 11.21
CA ASP A 146 16.88 11.76 10.94
C ASP A 146 16.22 11.15 12.19
N ILE A 147 14.92 10.88 12.07
CA ILE A 147 14.12 10.17 13.09
C ILE A 147 13.70 8.77 12.63
N ALA A 148 14.17 8.34 11.46
CA ALA A 148 13.68 7.14 10.76
C ALA A 148 14.71 6.02 10.66
N ASN A 149 16.00 6.35 10.66
CA ASN A 149 17.11 5.40 10.47
C ASN A 149 18.09 5.45 11.63
N MET A 150 19.37 5.85 11.35
CA MET A 150 20.41 5.81 12.38
C MET A 150 20.17 6.83 13.51
N GLY A 151 19.48 7.97 13.26
CA GLY A 151 19.12 8.91 14.34
C GLY A 151 18.21 8.28 15.38
N PHE A 152 17.21 7.51 14.94
CA PHE A 152 16.40 6.72 15.85
C PHE A 152 17.20 5.56 16.48
N ALA A 153 17.99 4.82 15.67
CA ALA A 153 18.79 3.70 16.16
C ALA A 153 19.80 4.13 17.26
N GLU A 154 20.46 5.29 17.09
CA GLU A 154 21.35 5.85 18.11
C GLU A 154 20.60 6.30 19.37
N ALA A 155 19.46 6.99 19.19
CA ALA A 155 18.66 7.49 20.31
C ALA A 155 18.13 6.34 21.19
N ALA A 156 17.64 5.25 20.57
CA ALA A 156 17.14 4.07 21.26
C ALA A 156 18.21 2.99 21.51
N ASN A 157 19.46 3.21 21.07
CA ASN A 157 20.59 2.27 21.14
C ASN A 157 20.25 0.88 20.59
N LEU A 158 19.72 0.83 19.37
CA LEU A 158 19.27 -0.41 18.74
C LEU A 158 20.34 -1.03 17.85
N PRO A 159 20.48 -2.36 17.86
CA PRO A 159 21.24 -3.07 16.85
C PRO A 159 20.53 -2.96 15.49
N VAL A 160 21.32 -2.79 14.43
CA VAL A 160 20.84 -2.60 13.07
C VAL A 160 21.32 -3.73 12.18
N VAL A 161 20.42 -4.28 11.37
CA VAL A 161 20.73 -5.21 10.27
C VAL A 161 20.41 -4.52 8.96
N LEU A 162 21.39 -4.46 8.06
CA LEU A 162 21.20 -3.89 6.72
C LEU A 162 20.62 -4.92 5.75
N ILE A 163 19.68 -4.50 4.93
CA ILE A 163 19.12 -5.30 3.84
C ILE A 163 19.60 -4.72 2.51
N GLY A 164 20.27 -5.55 1.71
CA GLY A 164 20.66 -5.21 0.35
C GLY A 164 19.84 -5.99 -0.67
N ASP A 165 19.49 -5.32 -1.78
CA ASP A 165 18.80 -5.92 -2.92
C ASP A 165 19.83 -6.32 -3.98
N ILE A 166 19.90 -7.64 -4.29
CA ILE A 166 20.84 -8.14 -5.30
C ILE A 166 20.28 -8.09 -6.73
N GLU A 167 18.95 -8.00 -6.89
CA GLU A 167 18.30 -8.07 -8.20
C GLU A 167 18.73 -6.94 -9.15
N ARG A 168 19.01 -5.76 -8.58
CA ARG A 168 19.47 -4.58 -9.36
C ARG A 168 20.98 -4.55 -9.60
N GLY A 169 21.73 -5.51 -9.06
CA GLY A 169 23.18 -5.52 -9.09
C GLY A 169 23.84 -4.53 -8.12
N GLY A 170 25.16 -4.61 -7.98
CA GLY A 170 25.93 -3.67 -7.17
C GLY A 170 25.81 -3.81 -5.65
N ILE A 171 25.23 -4.89 -5.13
CA ILE A 171 24.95 -5.06 -3.68
C ILE A 171 26.23 -4.98 -2.83
N ILE A 172 27.37 -5.52 -3.30
CA ILE A 172 28.65 -5.47 -2.59
C ILE A 172 29.06 -3.99 -2.41
N ALA A 173 29.00 -3.20 -3.47
CA ALA A 173 29.32 -1.79 -3.43
C ALA A 173 28.36 -1.00 -2.53
N GLN A 174 27.06 -1.33 -2.53
CA GLN A 174 26.05 -0.69 -1.68
C GLN A 174 26.34 -0.96 -0.19
N LEU A 175 26.62 -2.19 0.21
CA LEU A 175 26.91 -2.55 1.60
C LEU A 175 28.24 -1.95 2.06
N VAL A 176 29.31 -2.10 1.26
CA VAL A 176 30.63 -1.53 1.58
C VAL A 176 30.59 0.00 1.56
N GLY A 177 29.90 0.62 0.60
CA GLY A 177 29.71 2.07 0.53
C GLY A 177 28.92 2.60 1.72
N THR A 178 27.87 1.91 2.14
CA THR A 178 27.11 2.27 3.36
C THR A 178 28.03 2.21 4.58
N HIS A 179 28.83 1.14 4.73
CA HIS A 179 29.81 1.03 5.82
C HIS A 179 30.81 2.22 5.84
N ALA A 180 31.31 2.61 4.67
CA ALA A 180 32.28 3.71 4.57
C ALA A 180 31.68 5.08 4.92
N LEU A 181 30.39 5.30 4.64
CA LEU A 181 29.68 6.57 4.89
C LEU A 181 29.22 6.74 6.33
N LEU A 182 28.98 5.64 7.06
CA LEU A 182 28.55 5.69 8.45
C LEU A 182 29.68 6.14 9.39
N SER A 183 29.32 6.89 10.44
CA SER A 183 30.25 7.29 11.51
C SER A 183 30.69 6.07 12.34
N GLY A 184 31.69 6.25 13.20
CA GLY A 184 32.17 5.19 14.11
C GLY A 184 31.08 4.72 15.08
N SER A 185 30.27 5.64 15.64
CA SER A 185 29.16 5.32 16.54
C SER A 185 28.05 4.53 15.83
N GLU A 186 27.71 4.93 14.63
CA GLU A 186 26.71 4.27 13.80
C GLU A 186 27.15 2.86 13.40
N ARG A 187 28.40 2.70 12.95
CA ARG A 187 28.96 1.37 12.63
C ARG A 187 28.93 0.42 13.81
N ALA A 188 29.12 0.93 15.04
CA ALA A 188 29.05 0.11 16.25
C ALA A 188 27.64 -0.46 16.53
N LEU A 189 26.59 0.10 15.94
CA LEU A 189 25.23 -0.45 16.02
C LEU A 189 24.95 -1.53 14.97
N LEU A 190 25.77 -1.63 13.90
CA LEU A 190 25.55 -2.60 12.83
C LEU A 190 25.90 -4.01 13.31
N ALA A 191 24.88 -4.87 13.40
CA ALA A 191 25.03 -6.28 13.76
C ALA A 191 25.40 -7.16 12.55
N GLY A 192 25.09 -6.73 11.34
CA GLY A 192 25.34 -7.46 10.11
C GLY A 192 24.38 -7.09 8.98
N TYR A 193 24.23 -7.99 8.02
CA TYR A 193 23.39 -7.74 6.84
C TYR A 193 22.64 -8.98 6.36
N ILE A 194 21.62 -8.75 5.53
CA ILE A 194 20.84 -9.72 4.78
C ILE A 194 20.94 -9.37 3.30
N VAL A 195 21.16 -10.36 2.44
CA VAL A 195 21.02 -10.24 0.99
C VAL A 195 19.60 -10.67 0.61
N ASN A 196 18.86 -9.83 -0.10
CA ASN A 196 17.47 -10.11 -0.47
C ASN A 196 17.26 -10.19 -1.98
N LYS A 197 16.16 -10.84 -2.39
CA LYS A 197 15.69 -11.02 -3.76
C LYS A 197 16.69 -11.80 -4.64
N PHE A 198 17.36 -12.79 -4.09
CA PHE A 198 18.30 -13.62 -4.82
C PHE A 198 17.56 -14.52 -5.83
N ARG A 199 18.09 -14.63 -7.04
CA ARG A 199 17.57 -15.56 -8.06
C ARG A 199 18.64 -16.59 -8.45
N GLY A 200 18.26 -17.84 -8.45
CA GLY A 200 19.17 -18.95 -8.78
C GLY A 200 19.82 -19.61 -7.56
N ASP A 201 20.98 -20.21 -7.74
CA ASP A 201 21.71 -20.92 -6.67
C ASP A 201 22.45 -19.93 -5.76
N VAL A 202 22.01 -19.83 -4.50
CA VAL A 202 22.56 -18.88 -3.51
C VAL A 202 24.07 -19.10 -3.27
N ARG A 203 24.58 -20.31 -3.46
CA ARG A 203 26.00 -20.65 -3.29
C ARG A 203 26.91 -19.88 -4.25
N LEU A 204 26.38 -19.44 -5.37
CA LEU A 204 27.13 -18.59 -6.32
C LEU A 204 27.54 -17.24 -5.73
N PHE A 205 26.96 -16.85 -4.60
CA PHE A 205 27.25 -15.59 -3.92
C PHE A 205 28.20 -15.74 -2.72
N ASP A 206 28.74 -16.93 -2.44
CA ASP A 206 29.65 -17.15 -1.30
C ASP A 206 30.87 -16.24 -1.36
N GLY A 207 31.45 -16.05 -2.54
CA GLY A 207 32.53 -15.08 -2.77
C GLY A 207 32.12 -13.62 -2.49
N GLY A 208 30.87 -13.28 -2.73
CA GLY A 208 30.30 -11.97 -2.39
C GLY A 208 30.17 -11.78 -0.88
N VAL A 209 29.71 -12.80 -0.16
CA VAL A 209 29.65 -12.80 1.31
C VAL A 209 31.03 -12.62 1.92
N ALA A 210 32.04 -13.37 1.42
CA ALA A 210 33.43 -13.23 1.87
C ALA A 210 33.97 -11.79 1.62
N ALA A 211 33.77 -11.26 0.41
CA ALA A 211 34.21 -9.92 0.03
C ALA A 211 33.58 -8.80 0.88
N ILE A 212 32.34 -8.94 1.29
CA ILE A 212 31.66 -7.99 2.19
C ILE A 212 32.26 -8.12 3.60
N GLY A 213 32.37 -9.36 4.12
CA GLY A 213 32.91 -9.61 5.46
C GLY A 213 34.33 -9.08 5.63
N GLU A 214 35.22 -9.30 4.64
CA GLU A 214 36.60 -8.78 4.66
C GLU A 214 36.67 -7.25 4.74
N ARG A 215 35.76 -6.53 4.08
CA ARG A 215 35.77 -5.07 3.98
C ARG A 215 35.05 -4.38 5.12
N THR A 216 34.06 -5.03 5.72
CA THR A 216 33.18 -4.39 6.70
C THR A 216 33.28 -5.00 8.10
N GLY A 217 33.77 -6.22 8.21
CA GLY A 217 33.71 -7.00 9.45
C GLY A 217 32.28 -7.46 9.81
N TRP A 218 31.28 -7.21 8.94
CA TRP A 218 29.89 -7.54 9.24
C TRP A 218 29.59 -9.01 8.97
N ARG A 219 28.74 -9.57 9.83
CA ARG A 219 28.18 -10.91 9.67
C ARG A 219 27.07 -10.91 8.63
N SER A 220 27.02 -11.93 7.78
CA SER A 220 25.81 -12.27 7.00
C SER A 220 24.84 -13.04 7.89
N PHE A 221 23.56 -12.62 7.89
CA PHE A 221 22.47 -13.39 8.52
C PHE A 221 21.76 -14.33 7.53
N GLY A 222 22.12 -14.24 6.25
CA GLY A 222 21.65 -15.13 5.20
C GLY A 222 21.35 -14.42 3.89
N ILE A 223 21.00 -15.25 2.90
CA ILE A 223 20.62 -14.83 1.55
C ILE A 223 19.18 -15.30 1.32
N VAL A 224 18.27 -14.36 1.13
CA VAL A 224 16.85 -14.63 0.92
C VAL A 224 16.57 -14.72 -0.56
N PRO A 225 16.13 -15.88 -1.07
CA PRO A 225 15.69 -16.01 -2.44
C PRO A 225 14.47 -15.14 -2.74
N TYR A 226 14.23 -14.84 -4.02
CA TYR A 226 13.05 -14.08 -4.43
C TYR A 226 11.76 -14.81 -4.03
N PHE A 227 10.91 -14.13 -3.28
CA PHE A 227 9.63 -14.68 -2.83
C PHE A 227 8.50 -14.20 -3.76
N ALA A 228 8.03 -15.08 -4.65
CA ALA A 228 6.98 -14.76 -5.61
C ALA A 228 5.64 -14.39 -4.95
N GLY A 229 5.34 -14.98 -3.78
CA GLY A 229 4.13 -14.69 -2.99
C GLY A 229 4.02 -13.24 -2.50
N ALA A 230 5.10 -12.44 -2.57
CA ALA A 230 5.06 -11.01 -2.20
C ALA A 230 3.98 -10.24 -2.96
N ALA A 231 3.72 -10.61 -4.22
CA ALA A 231 2.69 -9.98 -5.05
C ALA A 231 1.25 -10.23 -4.56
N LEU A 232 1.03 -11.19 -3.66
CA LEU A 232 -0.29 -11.49 -3.07
C LEU A 232 -0.58 -10.67 -1.81
N LEU A 233 0.43 -10.04 -1.22
CA LEU A 233 0.28 -9.19 -0.05
C LEU A 233 0.00 -7.73 -0.46
N PRO A 234 -0.76 -6.96 0.37
CA PRO A 234 -1.00 -5.55 0.11
C PRO A 234 0.30 -4.75 0.00
N ALA A 235 0.42 -3.97 -1.07
CA ALA A 235 1.61 -3.17 -1.33
C ALA A 235 1.64 -1.88 -0.49
N GLU A 236 2.86 -1.41 -0.17
CA GLU A 236 3.06 -0.21 0.65
C GLU A 236 2.82 1.08 -0.14
N ASP A 237 3.28 1.14 -1.39
CA ASP A 237 3.21 2.35 -2.19
C ASP A 237 2.78 2.10 -3.65
N SER A 238 2.47 3.20 -4.35
CA SER A 238 1.96 3.18 -5.73
C SER A 238 3.01 2.79 -6.78
N LEU A 239 4.30 2.70 -6.45
CA LEU A 239 5.32 2.19 -7.37
C LEU A 239 5.07 0.71 -7.70
N ALA A 240 4.47 -0.03 -6.77
CA ALA A 240 4.03 -1.40 -7.00
C ALA A 240 2.94 -1.48 -8.10
N LEU A 241 2.14 -0.42 -8.32
CA LEU A 241 1.12 -0.38 -9.38
C LEU A 241 1.72 -0.48 -10.79
N ALA A 242 2.93 0.04 -10.99
CA ALA A 242 3.62 -0.07 -12.28
C ALA A 242 3.97 -1.52 -12.64
N ALA A 243 4.16 -2.36 -11.63
CA ALA A 243 4.42 -3.80 -11.80
C ALA A 243 3.13 -4.63 -11.94
N LEU A 244 1.97 -4.09 -11.57
CA LEU A 244 0.68 -4.78 -11.58
C LEU A 244 0.05 -4.92 -12.98
N GLY A 245 0.65 -4.36 -14.02
CA GLY A 245 0.19 -4.47 -15.41
C GLY A 245 0.36 -5.85 -16.06
N ASN A 246 0.95 -6.83 -15.38
CA ASN A 246 1.08 -8.21 -15.86
C ASN A 246 0.21 -9.14 -14.99
N PRO A 247 -0.65 -9.99 -15.59
CA PRO A 247 -1.41 -10.98 -14.83
C PRO A 247 -0.44 -11.94 -14.11
N VAL A 248 -0.58 -12.03 -12.80
CA VAL A 248 0.14 -13.03 -11.99
C VAL A 248 -0.56 -14.36 -12.21
N SER A 249 -0.01 -15.22 -13.08
CA SER A 249 -0.44 -16.61 -13.18
C SER A 249 0.16 -17.42 -12.03
N PRO A 250 -0.60 -18.23 -11.32
CA PRO A 250 -0.10 -19.08 -10.23
C PRO A 250 0.90 -20.16 -10.69
N THR A 251 1.18 -20.27 -12.00
CA THR A 251 1.95 -21.37 -12.59
C THR A 251 3.30 -20.97 -13.21
N ASP A 252 3.72 -19.71 -13.18
CA ASP A 252 4.95 -19.29 -13.86
C ASP A 252 6.20 -19.44 -12.99
N GLY A 253 6.52 -20.68 -12.70
CA GLY A 253 7.83 -21.14 -12.22
C GLY A 253 8.56 -21.97 -13.29
N ALA A 254 8.70 -21.52 -14.54
CA ALA A 254 9.69 -22.09 -15.49
C ALA A 254 9.70 -21.32 -16.83
N GLY A 255 10.82 -20.68 -17.07
CA GLY A 255 11.47 -20.24 -18.30
C GLY A 255 10.74 -20.20 -19.66
N ARG A 256 10.81 -19.02 -20.30
CA ARG A 256 11.49 -18.82 -21.60
C ARG A 256 11.29 -17.38 -22.09
N ALA A 257 12.38 -16.75 -22.43
CA ALA A 257 12.40 -15.52 -23.22
C ALA A 257 12.25 -15.89 -24.71
N GLU A 258 11.31 -15.22 -25.40
CA GLU A 258 11.40 -15.09 -26.86
C GLU A 258 10.84 -13.73 -27.30
N LYS A 259 11.67 -13.02 -28.06
CA LYS A 259 11.36 -11.72 -28.68
C LYS A 259 10.48 -11.94 -29.90
N ALA A 260 9.41 -11.19 -30.04
CA ALA A 260 8.71 -11.03 -31.32
C ALA A 260 8.45 -9.55 -31.63
N SER A 261 8.86 -9.15 -32.82
CA SER A 261 8.69 -7.81 -33.41
C SER A 261 7.26 -7.60 -33.93
N PRO A 262 6.76 -6.34 -34.00
CA PRO A 262 5.39 -6.06 -34.43
C PRO A 262 5.25 -6.01 -35.96
N PRO A 263 4.12 -6.38 -36.53
CA PRO A 263 3.81 -6.13 -37.93
C PRO A 263 3.08 -4.78 -38.10
N SER A 264 3.54 -4.04 -39.10
CA SER A 264 2.92 -2.83 -39.63
C SER A 264 1.72 -3.18 -40.53
N GLY A 265 0.56 -2.61 -40.22
CA GLY A 265 -0.61 -2.73 -41.08
C GLY A 265 -1.55 -1.53 -40.94
N HIS A 266 -1.71 -0.76 -42.02
CA HIS A 266 -2.68 0.32 -42.14
C HIS A 266 -4.10 -0.24 -42.23
N PHE A 267 -5.02 0.30 -41.43
CA PHE A 267 -6.46 0.10 -41.64
C PHE A 267 -7.23 1.42 -41.61
N SER A 268 -8.00 1.64 -42.69
CA SER A 268 -8.99 2.70 -42.80
C SER A 268 -10.30 2.30 -42.07
N PRO A 269 -11.04 3.26 -41.46
CA PRO A 269 -12.23 2.92 -40.71
C PRO A 269 -13.48 2.88 -41.62
N VAL A 270 -14.16 1.75 -41.62
CA VAL A 270 -15.54 1.62 -42.12
C VAL A 270 -16.45 1.51 -40.89
N LEU A 271 -17.33 2.49 -40.72
CA LEU A 271 -18.38 2.50 -39.70
C LEU A 271 -19.45 1.49 -40.05
N MET A 272 -19.58 0.43 -39.23
CA MET A 272 -20.76 -0.44 -39.21
C MET A 272 -21.46 -0.38 -37.84
N PRO A 273 -22.80 -0.43 -37.76
CA PRO A 273 -23.51 -0.43 -36.49
C PRO A 273 -23.28 -1.74 -35.73
N CYS A 274 -23.00 -1.62 -34.44
CA CYS A 274 -22.68 -2.73 -33.54
C CYS A 274 -23.97 -3.51 -33.16
N PRO A 275 -24.03 -4.82 -33.37
CA PRO A 275 -25.12 -5.63 -32.85
C PRO A 275 -25.02 -5.88 -31.35
N PRO A 276 -26.12 -6.17 -30.63
CA PRO A 276 -26.05 -6.44 -29.18
C PRO A 276 -25.20 -7.69 -28.89
N ARG A 277 -24.33 -7.60 -27.90
CA ARG A 277 -23.40 -8.66 -27.48
C ARG A 277 -24.19 -9.92 -27.07
N ARG A 278 -24.01 -11.03 -27.80
CA ARG A 278 -24.32 -12.38 -27.36
C ARG A 278 -23.09 -13.00 -26.71
N ARG A 279 -23.22 -13.44 -25.45
CA ARG A 279 -22.18 -14.25 -24.78
C ARG A 279 -22.09 -15.63 -25.43
N GLY A 280 -20.91 -16.03 -25.85
CA GLY A 280 -20.57 -17.38 -26.30
C GLY A 280 -20.08 -18.22 -25.12
N SER A 281 -20.37 -19.48 -25.15
CA SER A 281 -20.12 -20.49 -24.10
C SER A 281 -18.65 -20.94 -24.05
N GLY A 282 -18.03 -20.81 -22.88
CA GLY A 282 -17.05 -21.77 -22.36
C GLY A 282 -15.70 -21.88 -23.03
N ASN A 283 -14.84 -20.85 -22.91
CA ASN A 283 -13.38 -20.98 -23.07
C ASN A 283 -12.66 -20.07 -22.06
N ALA A 284 -11.37 -20.31 -21.80
CA ALA A 284 -10.51 -19.60 -20.84
C ALA A 284 -10.35 -18.07 -21.09
N GLU A 285 -11.17 -17.47 -21.96
CA GLU A 285 -11.16 -16.06 -22.38
C GLU A 285 -12.27 -15.20 -21.74
N ASP A 286 -13.17 -15.77 -20.92
CA ASP A 286 -14.32 -15.04 -20.36
C ASP A 286 -14.00 -14.43 -18.98
N ARG A 287 -12.88 -13.69 -18.86
CA ARG A 287 -12.62 -12.87 -17.66
C ARG A 287 -13.42 -11.57 -17.73
N VAL A 288 -13.98 -11.16 -16.60
CA VAL A 288 -14.56 -9.82 -16.43
C VAL A 288 -13.41 -8.80 -16.39
N LYS A 289 -13.43 -7.87 -17.33
CA LYS A 289 -12.45 -6.80 -17.39
C LYS A 289 -12.85 -5.63 -16.49
N ILE A 290 -12.06 -5.40 -15.45
CA ILE A 290 -12.20 -4.26 -14.53
C ILE A 290 -11.06 -3.28 -14.80
N VAL A 291 -11.41 -2.04 -15.11
CA VAL A 291 -10.47 -0.99 -15.51
C VAL A 291 -10.35 0.06 -14.42
N VAL A 292 -9.11 0.45 -14.10
CA VAL A 292 -8.81 1.47 -13.09
C VAL A 292 -7.85 2.50 -13.67
N PRO A 293 -8.22 3.78 -13.78
CA PRO A 293 -7.29 4.84 -14.15
C PRO A 293 -6.29 5.09 -13.01
N VAL A 294 -5.00 5.10 -13.31
CA VAL A 294 -3.93 5.37 -12.34
C VAL A 294 -3.79 6.87 -12.13
N LEU A 295 -4.39 7.35 -11.05
CA LEU A 295 -4.34 8.76 -10.68
C LEU A 295 -3.01 9.11 -9.99
N PRO A 296 -2.46 10.32 -10.16
CA PRO A 296 -1.17 10.73 -9.57
C PRO A 296 -1.13 10.64 -8.04
N ARG A 297 -2.28 10.80 -7.39
CA ARG A 297 -2.41 10.75 -5.92
C ARG A 297 -3.36 9.64 -5.48
N ILE A 298 -3.36 8.52 -6.23
CA ILE A 298 -4.10 7.32 -5.85
C ILE A 298 -3.76 6.92 -4.41
N ALA A 299 -4.78 6.58 -3.64
CA ALA A 299 -4.65 6.23 -2.23
C ALA A 299 -5.52 5.01 -1.91
N ASN A 300 -5.08 4.21 -0.94
CA ASN A 300 -5.78 3.00 -0.49
C ASN A 300 -6.13 2.04 -1.65
N PHE A 301 -5.20 1.89 -2.58
CA PHE A 301 -5.38 1.04 -3.76
C PHE A 301 -5.38 -0.46 -3.43
N ASP A 302 -5.10 -0.85 -2.19
CA ASP A 302 -5.33 -2.18 -1.65
C ASP A 302 -6.82 -2.60 -1.70
N ASP A 303 -7.75 -1.66 -1.89
CA ASP A 303 -9.15 -1.95 -2.25
C ASP A 303 -9.29 -2.84 -3.50
N LEU A 304 -8.30 -2.80 -4.39
CA LEU A 304 -8.27 -3.55 -5.64
C LEU A 304 -7.65 -4.94 -5.51
N ASP A 305 -6.88 -5.19 -4.45
CA ASP A 305 -6.16 -6.46 -4.27
C ASP A 305 -7.07 -7.70 -4.26
N PRO A 306 -8.25 -7.68 -3.59
CA PRO A 306 -9.15 -8.82 -3.62
C PRO A 306 -9.70 -9.13 -5.02
N LEU A 307 -9.85 -8.12 -5.88
CA LEU A 307 -10.27 -8.30 -7.28
C LEU A 307 -9.13 -8.81 -8.15
N ARG A 308 -7.91 -8.34 -7.89
CA ARG A 308 -6.70 -8.72 -8.64
C ARG A 308 -6.35 -10.20 -8.53
N VAL A 309 -6.64 -10.81 -7.38
CA VAL A 309 -6.35 -12.23 -7.15
C VAL A 309 -7.45 -13.17 -7.63
N GLU A 310 -8.60 -12.65 -8.08
CA GLU A 310 -9.68 -13.49 -8.63
C GLU A 310 -9.33 -13.98 -10.03
N PRO A 311 -9.31 -15.30 -10.27
CA PRO A 311 -8.96 -15.85 -11.59
C PRO A 311 -9.91 -15.42 -12.71
N ALA A 312 -11.17 -15.14 -12.37
CA ALA A 312 -12.22 -14.71 -13.30
C ALA A 312 -12.18 -13.18 -13.59
N VAL A 313 -11.20 -12.44 -13.05
CA VAL A 313 -11.05 -11.00 -13.24
C VAL A 313 -9.78 -10.69 -14.03
N GLU A 314 -9.90 -9.81 -15.01
CA GLU A 314 -8.79 -9.11 -15.65
C GLU A 314 -8.76 -7.68 -15.11
N LEU A 315 -7.92 -7.40 -14.12
CA LEU A 315 -7.75 -6.05 -13.56
C LEU A 315 -6.72 -5.28 -14.39
N VAL A 316 -7.18 -4.22 -15.08
CA VAL A 316 -6.35 -3.40 -15.97
C VAL A 316 -6.10 -2.03 -15.34
N MET A 317 -4.85 -1.77 -14.97
CA MET A 317 -4.39 -0.45 -14.52
C MET A 317 -4.04 0.41 -15.73
N VAL A 318 -4.80 1.50 -15.97
CA VAL A 318 -4.58 2.38 -17.13
C VAL A 318 -3.69 3.54 -16.73
N HIS A 319 -2.47 3.54 -17.26
CA HIS A 319 -1.49 4.60 -17.04
C HIS A 319 -1.73 5.82 -17.93
N PRO A 320 -1.24 7.01 -17.55
CA PRO A 320 -1.34 8.25 -18.35
C PRO A 320 -0.91 8.04 -19.80
N GLY A 321 -1.57 8.76 -20.71
CA GLY A 321 -1.34 8.69 -22.15
C GLY A 321 -2.02 7.50 -22.84
N ARG A 322 -2.85 6.71 -22.14
CA ARG A 322 -3.62 5.60 -22.71
C ARG A 322 -5.12 5.82 -22.48
N PRO A 323 -5.99 5.56 -23.47
CA PRO A 323 -7.44 5.63 -23.28
C PRO A 323 -7.95 4.48 -22.40
N LEU A 324 -9.11 4.66 -21.80
CA LEU A 324 -9.78 3.57 -21.10
C LEU A 324 -10.26 2.51 -22.11
N PRO A 325 -10.02 1.21 -21.87
CA PRO A 325 -10.51 0.12 -22.71
C PRO A 325 -12.03 0.16 -22.87
N ARG A 326 -12.53 0.05 -24.11
CA ARG A 326 -13.96 0.11 -24.41
C ARG A 326 -14.70 -1.17 -24.07
N ASP A 327 -13.98 -2.26 -23.87
CA ASP A 327 -14.50 -3.60 -23.57
C ASP A 327 -14.55 -3.88 -22.04
N ALA A 328 -14.35 -2.85 -21.22
CA ALA A 328 -14.52 -2.97 -19.78
C ALA A 328 -15.98 -3.28 -19.41
N GLU A 329 -16.20 -4.16 -18.45
CA GLU A 329 -17.48 -4.37 -17.78
C GLU A 329 -17.69 -3.39 -16.63
N LEU A 330 -16.59 -3.00 -15.96
CA LEU A 330 -16.58 -2.08 -14.83
C LEU A 330 -15.39 -1.13 -14.92
N VAL A 331 -15.63 0.16 -14.70
CA VAL A 331 -14.57 1.14 -14.43
C VAL A 331 -14.63 1.53 -12.95
N ILE A 332 -13.52 1.37 -12.22
CA ILE A 332 -13.40 1.79 -10.83
C ILE A 332 -12.58 3.09 -10.78
N LEU A 333 -13.19 4.16 -10.28
CA LEU A 333 -12.47 5.36 -9.87
C LEU A 333 -11.95 5.16 -8.44
N PRO A 334 -10.63 5.08 -8.24
CA PRO A 334 -10.05 4.74 -6.94
C PRO A 334 -10.07 5.92 -5.96
N GLY A 335 -9.68 5.64 -4.72
CA GLY A 335 -9.40 6.67 -3.73
C GLY A 335 -8.28 7.62 -4.18
N SER A 336 -8.34 8.86 -3.74
CA SER A 336 -7.34 9.88 -4.03
C SER A 336 -7.03 10.72 -2.80
N LYS A 337 -5.76 11.07 -2.62
CA LYS A 337 -5.30 11.99 -1.58
C LYS A 337 -5.49 13.46 -1.96
N ALA A 338 -5.66 13.76 -3.24
CA ALA A 338 -5.88 15.10 -3.77
C ALA A 338 -6.97 15.06 -4.87
N THR A 339 -8.22 14.91 -4.43
CA THR A 339 -9.38 14.57 -5.28
C THR A 339 -9.61 15.60 -6.38
N MET A 340 -9.53 16.90 -6.05
CA MET A 340 -9.74 17.97 -7.02
C MET A 340 -8.63 18.03 -8.08
N ALA A 341 -7.38 17.81 -7.67
CA ALA A 341 -6.24 17.79 -8.57
C ALA A 341 -6.27 16.56 -9.49
N ASP A 342 -6.60 15.40 -8.93
CA ASP A 342 -6.71 14.15 -9.68
C ASP A 342 -7.92 14.16 -10.64
N LEU A 343 -9.03 14.82 -10.30
CA LEU A 343 -10.14 15.03 -11.23
C LEU A 343 -9.75 15.93 -12.43
N LYS A 344 -8.95 16.98 -12.18
CA LYS A 344 -8.40 17.81 -13.26
C LYS A 344 -7.43 17.00 -14.14
N PHE A 345 -6.64 16.14 -13.52
CA PHE A 345 -5.73 15.23 -14.23
C PHE A 345 -6.52 14.23 -15.10
N LEU A 346 -7.54 13.58 -14.55
CA LEU A 346 -8.42 12.64 -15.26
C LEU A 346 -9.01 13.28 -16.52
N ARG A 347 -9.44 14.55 -16.45
CA ARG A 347 -9.91 15.33 -17.62
C ARG A 347 -8.81 15.63 -18.61
N ARG A 348 -7.61 15.96 -18.16
CA ARG A 348 -6.47 16.23 -19.04
C ARG A 348 -6.08 15.00 -19.86
N GLU A 349 -6.20 13.81 -19.26
CA GLU A 349 -5.99 12.54 -19.97
C GLU A 349 -7.16 12.15 -20.91
N GLY A 350 -8.30 12.88 -20.86
CA GLY A 350 -9.50 12.55 -21.65
C GLY A 350 -10.31 11.38 -21.08
N TRP A 351 -9.96 10.88 -19.91
CA TRP A 351 -10.63 9.74 -19.29
C TRP A 351 -12.07 10.04 -18.86
N ASP A 352 -12.43 11.28 -18.64
CA ASP A 352 -13.83 11.69 -18.43
C ASP A 352 -14.69 11.43 -19.66
N ILE A 353 -14.16 11.67 -20.88
CA ILE A 353 -14.85 11.39 -22.14
C ILE A 353 -15.03 9.88 -22.31
N ASP A 354 -13.97 9.10 -22.07
CA ASP A 354 -14.01 7.64 -22.17
C ASP A 354 -15.00 7.04 -21.15
N LEU A 355 -14.99 7.55 -19.91
CA LEU A 355 -15.89 7.10 -18.83
C LEU A 355 -17.35 7.40 -19.16
N LEU A 356 -17.65 8.61 -19.66
CA LEU A 356 -18.99 8.98 -20.11
C LEU A 356 -19.44 8.16 -21.32
N ALA A 357 -18.54 7.80 -22.23
CA ALA A 357 -18.82 6.91 -23.34
C ALA A 357 -19.14 5.49 -22.87
N HIS A 358 -18.32 4.96 -21.93
CA HIS A 358 -18.52 3.68 -21.29
C HIS A 358 -19.91 3.59 -20.60
N TYR A 359 -20.26 4.59 -19.78
CA TYR A 359 -21.56 4.68 -19.12
C TYR A 359 -22.72 4.71 -20.11
N ARG A 360 -22.64 5.54 -21.18
CA ARG A 360 -23.68 5.63 -22.23
C ARG A 360 -23.89 4.33 -23.00
N GLN A 361 -22.89 3.46 -23.03
CA GLN A 361 -22.97 2.11 -23.62
C GLN A 361 -23.48 1.04 -22.63
N GLY A 362 -23.93 1.46 -21.43
CA GLY A 362 -24.43 0.57 -20.39
C GLY A 362 -23.35 -0.06 -19.51
N GLY A 363 -22.12 0.44 -19.60
CA GLY A 363 -21.01 0.03 -18.74
C GLY A 363 -21.17 0.51 -17.30
N ARG A 364 -20.70 -0.26 -16.34
CA ARG A 364 -20.82 0.05 -14.92
C ARG A 364 -19.63 0.90 -14.42
N VAL A 365 -19.92 1.80 -13.47
CA VAL A 365 -18.92 2.67 -12.85
C VAL A 365 -19.04 2.59 -11.33
N LEU A 366 -17.92 2.37 -10.66
CA LEU A 366 -17.83 2.40 -9.19
C LEU A 366 -16.83 3.45 -8.75
N GLY A 367 -17.22 4.34 -7.84
CA GLY A 367 -16.31 5.29 -7.20
C GLY A 367 -16.01 4.91 -5.76
N LEU A 368 -14.74 4.86 -5.37
CA LEU A 368 -14.31 4.61 -4.01
C LEU A 368 -13.73 5.89 -3.41
N CYS A 369 -14.23 6.33 -2.27
CA CYS A 369 -13.75 7.50 -1.51
C CYS A 369 -13.59 8.76 -2.39
N GLY A 370 -12.38 9.18 -2.76
CA GLY A 370 -12.14 10.29 -3.70
C GLY A 370 -12.81 10.06 -5.06
N GLY A 371 -12.79 8.83 -5.57
CA GLY A 371 -13.49 8.46 -6.80
C GLY A 371 -15.00 8.63 -6.70
N TYR A 372 -15.61 8.32 -5.55
CA TYR A 372 -17.03 8.58 -5.28
C TYR A 372 -17.33 10.08 -5.33
N GLN A 373 -16.47 10.91 -4.73
CA GLN A 373 -16.61 12.36 -4.78
C GLN A 373 -16.54 12.91 -6.23
N MET A 374 -15.63 12.33 -7.06
CA MET A 374 -15.48 12.72 -8.48
C MET A 374 -16.73 12.43 -9.31
N LEU A 375 -17.52 11.40 -8.97
CA LEU A 375 -18.75 11.03 -9.66
C LEU A 375 -19.88 12.04 -9.47
N GLY A 376 -19.80 12.89 -8.43
CA GLY A 376 -20.81 13.92 -8.12
C GLY A 376 -20.87 15.06 -9.11
N ARG A 377 -21.74 16.04 -8.85
CA ARG A 377 -21.89 17.29 -9.63
C ARG A 377 -20.75 18.25 -9.39
N SER A 378 -20.24 18.31 -8.14
CA SER A 378 -19.16 19.23 -7.78
C SER A 378 -18.45 18.81 -6.50
N ILE A 379 -17.19 19.26 -6.39
CA ILE A 379 -16.37 19.18 -5.17
C ILE A 379 -15.96 20.61 -4.83
N ALA A 380 -16.25 21.04 -3.59
CA ALA A 380 -15.87 22.34 -3.06
C ALA A 380 -14.88 22.20 -1.92
N ASP A 381 -13.85 23.05 -1.91
CA ASP A 381 -12.85 23.13 -0.85
C ASP A 381 -12.76 24.58 -0.32
N PRO A 382 -13.71 24.98 0.53
CA PRO A 382 -13.72 26.35 1.05
C PRO A 382 -12.60 26.62 2.06
N PHE A 383 -11.95 25.61 2.58
CA PHE A 383 -10.91 25.71 3.61
C PHE A 383 -9.49 25.48 3.09
N GLY A 384 -9.32 25.19 1.77
CA GLY A 384 -8.01 24.93 1.20
C GLY A 384 -7.35 23.64 1.71
N MET A 385 -8.15 22.63 2.04
CA MET A 385 -7.67 21.33 2.54
C MET A 385 -6.86 20.57 1.49
N GLU A 386 -7.24 20.72 0.22
CA GLU A 386 -6.46 20.32 -0.93
C GLU A 386 -5.88 21.56 -1.61
N SER A 387 -4.64 21.50 -2.05
CA SER A 387 -3.83 22.64 -2.58
C SER A 387 -4.63 23.62 -3.44
N GLY A 388 -4.86 24.83 -2.92
CA GLY A 388 -5.44 25.97 -3.65
C GLY A 388 -6.91 26.23 -3.39
N GLY A 389 -7.65 25.38 -2.69
CA GLY A 389 -9.07 25.61 -2.38
C GLY A 389 -9.97 25.72 -3.64
N GLY A 390 -11.18 26.25 -3.45
CA GLY A 390 -12.11 26.54 -4.52
C GLY A 390 -13.16 25.47 -4.81
N ARG A 391 -13.69 25.43 -6.03
CA ARG A 391 -14.71 24.47 -6.49
C ARG A 391 -14.36 23.92 -7.86
N VAL A 392 -14.57 22.63 -8.07
CA VAL A 392 -14.46 21.99 -9.38
C VAL A 392 -15.77 21.28 -9.71
N ALA A 393 -16.16 21.30 -10.99
CA ALA A 393 -17.26 20.49 -11.46
C ALA A 393 -16.86 19.00 -11.37
N GLY A 394 -17.74 18.14 -10.90
CA GLY A 394 -17.59 16.69 -10.92
C GLY A 394 -17.93 16.08 -12.29
N LEU A 395 -18.01 14.77 -12.36
CA LEU A 395 -18.37 14.04 -13.59
C LEU A 395 -19.89 14.05 -13.84
N GLY A 396 -20.70 14.39 -12.82
CA GLY A 396 -22.16 14.52 -12.94
C GLY A 396 -22.92 13.21 -13.13
N LEU A 397 -22.29 12.07 -12.81
CA LEU A 397 -22.89 10.75 -12.91
C LEU A 397 -23.75 10.39 -11.69
N LEU A 398 -23.51 11.00 -10.55
CA LEU A 398 -24.34 10.92 -9.34
C LEU A 398 -24.87 12.31 -8.97
N ASP A 399 -26.13 12.37 -8.52
CA ASP A 399 -26.77 13.62 -8.08
C ASP A 399 -26.37 13.97 -6.64
N ILE A 400 -25.08 14.21 -6.43
CA ILE A 400 -24.47 14.56 -5.17
C ILE A 400 -23.46 15.68 -5.33
N GLU A 401 -23.19 16.39 -4.26
CA GLU A 401 -22.14 17.41 -4.14
C GLU A 401 -21.34 17.15 -2.88
N THR A 402 -20.02 17.32 -2.96
CA THR A 402 -19.13 17.15 -1.80
C THR A 402 -18.51 18.50 -1.42
N THR A 403 -18.51 18.80 -0.12
CA THR A 403 -17.75 19.90 0.45
C THR A 403 -16.67 19.31 1.36
N LEU A 404 -15.40 19.57 1.05
CA LEU A 404 -14.27 19.17 1.89
C LEU A 404 -14.29 19.99 3.18
N GLY A 405 -14.08 19.32 4.30
CA GLY A 405 -14.08 19.92 5.64
C GLY A 405 -12.79 19.67 6.38
N VAL A 406 -12.60 20.36 7.48
CA VAL A 406 -11.41 20.20 8.35
C VAL A 406 -11.44 18.90 9.14
N GLU A 407 -12.63 18.38 9.44
CA GLU A 407 -12.79 17.14 10.19
C GLU A 407 -12.64 15.93 9.27
N LYS A 408 -11.75 15.03 9.66
CA LYS A 408 -11.54 13.76 8.99
C LYS A 408 -12.41 12.70 9.63
N ARG A 409 -13.22 12.01 8.81
CA ARG A 409 -13.90 10.80 9.26
C ARG A 409 -12.91 9.64 9.17
N LEU A 410 -12.70 8.99 10.31
CA LEU A 410 -11.75 7.89 10.43
C LEU A 410 -12.34 6.85 11.39
N GLY A 411 -12.49 5.59 10.91
CA GLY A 411 -13.00 4.52 11.77
C GLY A 411 -13.38 3.25 11.00
N HIS A 412 -13.42 2.14 11.72
CA HIS A 412 -13.94 0.90 11.20
C HIS A 412 -15.46 1.01 10.96
N ALA A 413 -15.93 0.37 9.91
CA ALA A 413 -17.34 0.35 9.56
C ALA A 413 -17.75 -1.03 9.03
N ALA A 414 -18.94 -1.47 9.43
CA ALA A 414 -19.51 -2.72 8.97
C ALA A 414 -21.03 -2.56 8.76
N GLY A 415 -21.58 -3.39 7.87
CA GLY A 415 -22.99 -3.35 7.54
C GLY A 415 -23.33 -4.28 6.38
N VAL A 416 -24.22 -3.83 5.50
CA VAL A 416 -24.68 -4.60 4.33
C VAL A 416 -24.69 -3.72 3.08
N GLU A 417 -24.38 -4.31 1.93
CA GLU A 417 -24.67 -3.71 0.63
C GLU A 417 -26.15 -3.96 0.31
N ILE A 418 -26.85 -2.91 -0.15
CA ILE A 418 -28.31 -2.89 -0.18
C ILE A 418 -28.88 -3.80 -1.27
N THR A 419 -28.24 -3.87 -2.44
CA THR A 419 -28.73 -4.64 -3.59
C THR A 419 -28.51 -6.14 -3.40
N THR A 420 -27.30 -6.54 -3.07
CA THR A 420 -26.94 -7.95 -2.87
C THR A 420 -27.36 -8.47 -1.49
N ARG A 421 -27.56 -7.58 -0.52
CA ARG A 421 -27.80 -7.88 0.90
C ARG A 421 -26.65 -8.62 1.57
N MET A 422 -25.46 -8.60 0.95
CA MET A 422 -24.28 -9.24 1.50
C MET A 422 -23.62 -8.36 2.55
N PRO A 423 -23.01 -8.97 3.59
CA PRO A 423 -22.27 -8.23 4.60
C PRO A 423 -21.04 -7.58 3.99
N VAL A 424 -20.75 -6.36 4.43
CA VAL A 424 -19.54 -5.60 4.10
C VAL A 424 -18.90 -5.09 5.38
N ALA A 425 -17.57 -5.11 5.41
CA ALA A 425 -16.77 -4.58 6.50
C ALA A 425 -15.50 -3.95 5.96
N GLY A 426 -15.05 -2.89 6.61
CA GLY A 426 -13.86 -2.15 6.21
C GLY A 426 -13.67 -0.93 7.09
N TYR A 427 -13.27 0.19 6.48
CA TYR A 427 -13.06 1.43 7.21
C TYR A 427 -13.43 2.63 6.35
N GLU A 428 -13.86 3.72 7.00
CA GLU A 428 -14.03 5.03 6.38
C GLU A 428 -12.79 5.88 6.69
N MET A 429 -12.24 6.51 5.67
CA MET A 429 -11.08 7.42 5.79
C MET A 429 -11.22 8.53 4.75
N HIS A 430 -11.94 9.60 5.06
CA HIS A 430 -12.16 10.68 4.11
C HIS A 430 -12.30 12.06 4.77
N LEU A 431 -12.06 13.09 3.97
CA LEU A 431 -12.43 14.48 4.26
C LEU A 431 -13.69 14.84 3.50
N GLY A 432 -14.54 15.64 4.12
CA GLY A 432 -15.71 16.22 3.49
C GLY A 432 -17.02 15.53 3.77
N VAL A 433 -18.07 16.28 3.47
CA VAL A 433 -19.48 15.90 3.62
C VAL A 433 -20.14 15.90 2.26
N THR A 434 -20.73 14.77 1.89
CA THR A 434 -21.51 14.62 0.66
C THR A 434 -22.99 14.83 0.94
N ARG A 435 -23.66 15.60 0.09
CA ARG A 435 -25.08 15.94 0.14
C ARG A 435 -25.70 15.84 -1.25
N GLY A 436 -27.02 15.74 -1.30
CA GLY A 436 -27.78 15.78 -2.55
C GLY A 436 -28.86 14.73 -2.66
N PRO A 437 -29.77 14.87 -3.64
CA PRO A 437 -30.89 13.95 -3.86
C PRO A 437 -30.47 12.51 -4.14
N GLY A 438 -29.26 12.29 -4.72
CA GLY A 438 -28.72 10.97 -5.00
C GLY A 438 -28.57 10.08 -3.76
N LEU A 439 -28.41 10.68 -2.56
CA LEU A 439 -28.32 9.94 -1.30
C LEU A 439 -29.62 9.22 -0.90
N ALA A 440 -30.76 9.54 -1.55
CA ALA A 440 -32.01 8.80 -1.38
C ALA A 440 -31.92 7.34 -1.88
N ARG A 441 -30.91 7.02 -2.70
CA ARG A 441 -30.58 5.67 -3.15
C ARG A 441 -29.18 5.28 -2.65
N PRO A 442 -29.04 4.96 -1.36
CA PRO A 442 -27.76 4.61 -0.80
C PRO A 442 -27.25 3.27 -1.34
N MET A 443 -25.93 3.12 -1.44
CA MET A 443 -25.27 1.87 -1.80
C MET A 443 -25.20 0.91 -0.61
N LEU A 444 -24.87 1.45 0.56
CA LEU A 444 -24.60 0.67 1.77
C LEU A 444 -25.49 1.12 2.94
N ARG A 445 -25.65 0.23 3.91
CA ARG A 445 -26.18 0.53 5.24
C ARG A 445 -25.14 0.10 6.27
N LEU A 446 -24.41 1.07 6.82
CA LEU A 446 -23.33 0.86 7.80
C LEU A 446 -23.82 1.23 9.20
N ALA A 447 -23.82 0.29 10.14
CA ALA A 447 -24.33 0.48 11.50
C ALA A 447 -25.71 1.19 11.53
N GLY A 448 -26.61 0.84 10.61
CA GLY A 448 -27.95 1.44 10.47
C GLY A 448 -27.98 2.76 9.67
N ARG A 449 -26.88 3.40 9.40
CA ARG A 449 -26.76 4.65 8.62
C ARG A 449 -26.69 4.33 7.11
N ALA A 450 -27.43 5.10 6.32
CA ALA A 450 -27.29 5.09 4.86
C ALA A 450 -25.92 5.67 4.47
N GLU A 451 -25.25 5.04 3.50
CA GLU A 451 -23.94 5.45 3.04
C GLU A 451 -23.80 5.22 1.52
N GLY A 452 -23.06 6.12 0.85
CA GLY A 452 -22.86 6.08 -0.59
C GLY A 452 -24.11 6.47 -1.39
N ALA A 453 -24.04 6.30 -2.71
CA ALA A 453 -25.15 6.58 -3.62
C ALA A 453 -25.11 5.64 -4.83
N VAL A 454 -26.30 5.39 -5.42
CA VAL A 454 -26.50 4.65 -6.67
C VAL A 454 -27.31 5.51 -7.62
N SER A 455 -26.94 5.54 -8.91
CA SER A 455 -27.69 6.23 -9.98
C SER A 455 -29.09 5.61 -10.16
N ALA A 456 -30.00 6.34 -10.82
CA ALA A 456 -31.36 5.87 -11.02
C ALA A 456 -31.45 4.60 -11.87
N ASP A 457 -30.54 4.41 -12.79
CA ASP A 457 -30.41 3.23 -13.66
C ASP A 457 -29.60 2.09 -13.06
N GLY A 458 -28.99 2.30 -11.88
CA GLY A 458 -28.18 1.30 -11.19
C GLY A 458 -26.79 1.05 -11.79
N LEU A 459 -26.37 1.80 -12.82
CA LEU A 459 -25.10 1.59 -13.49
C LEU A 459 -23.92 2.27 -12.78
N VAL A 460 -24.18 3.33 -12.03
CA VAL A 460 -23.16 4.09 -11.33
C VAL A 460 -23.38 3.98 -9.82
N ALA A 461 -22.37 3.58 -9.09
CA ALA A 461 -22.40 3.50 -7.64
C ALA A 461 -21.12 4.09 -7.04
N GLY A 462 -21.19 4.48 -5.77
CA GLY A 462 -19.98 4.88 -5.05
C GLY A 462 -20.20 4.99 -3.55
N CYS A 463 -19.13 4.84 -2.80
CA CYS A 463 -19.14 4.85 -1.34
C CYS A 463 -17.80 5.33 -0.76
N TYR A 464 -17.82 5.61 0.56
CA TYR A 464 -16.61 5.94 1.31
C TYR A 464 -15.93 4.74 1.97
N LEU A 465 -16.57 3.56 1.92
CA LEU A 465 -16.05 2.36 2.56
C LEU A 465 -14.84 1.81 1.77
N HIS A 466 -13.67 1.83 2.40
CA HIS A 466 -12.49 1.10 1.97
C HIS A 466 -12.53 -0.35 2.47
N GLY A 467 -11.91 -1.27 1.74
CA GLY A 467 -11.97 -2.71 2.03
C GLY A 467 -13.26 -3.37 1.55
N LEU A 468 -14.06 -2.69 0.73
CA LEU A 468 -15.37 -3.15 0.24
C LEU A 468 -15.32 -4.59 -0.32
N PHE A 469 -14.29 -4.93 -1.08
CA PHE A 469 -14.12 -6.24 -1.72
C PHE A 469 -13.38 -7.27 -0.87
N ALA A 470 -12.93 -6.92 0.33
CA ALA A 470 -12.22 -7.86 1.21
C ALA A 470 -13.14 -8.98 1.74
N GLY A 471 -14.44 -8.70 1.87
CA GLY A 471 -15.46 -9.70 2.21
C GLY A 471 -15.76 -10.63 1.02
N ASP A 472 -15.54 -11.93 1.21
CA ASP A 472 -15.65 -12.92 0.12
C ASP A 472 -17.08 -13.03 -0.42
N ASP A 473 -18.10 -12.98 0.45
CA ASP A 473 -19.51 -13.12 0.04
C ASP A 473 -19.98 -11.93 -0.81
N PHE A 474 -19.64 -10.69 -0.38
CA PHE A 474 -19.98 -9.52 -1.18
C PHE A 474 -19.22 -9.54 -2.52
N ARG A 475 -17.91 -9.81 -2.50
CA ARG A 475 -17.09 -9.86 -3.72
C ARG A 475 -17.65 -10.88 -4.71
N ARG A 476 -18.02 -12.08 -4.24
CA ARG A 476 -18.64 -13.13 -5.07
C ARG A 476 -19.95 -12.65 -5.70
N ALA A 477 -20.87 -12.13 -4.89
CA ALA A 477 -22.17 -11.64 -5.38
C ALA A 477 -22.01 -10.46 -6.37
N TYR A 478 -21.05 -9.57 -6.13
CA TYR A 478 -20.77 -8.45 -7.01
C TYR A 478 -20.22 -8.92 -8.37
N LEU A 479 -19.28 -9.86 -8.36
CA LEU A 479 -18.71 -10.45 -9.57
C LEU A 479 -19.74 -11.27 -10.35
N GLU A 480 -20.63 -12.01 -9.68
CA GLU A 480 -21.76 -12.69 -10.33
C GLU A 480 -22.68 -11.70 -11.06
N GLY A 481 -22.91 -10.52 -10.46
CA GLY A 481 -23.62 -9.42 -11.11
C GLY A 481 -22.92 -8.85 -12.36
N LEU A 482 -21.61 -9.06 -12.51
CA LEU A 482 -20.82 -8.74 -13.70
C LEU A 482 -20.70 -9.94 -14.66
N GLY A 483 -21.13 -11.13 -14.23
CA GLY A 483 -21.08 -12.38 -15.02
C GLY A 483 -19.81 -13.18 -14.82
N ALA A 484 -19.09 -12.99 -13.73
CA ALA A 484 -17.94 -13.79 -13.32
C ALA A 484 -18.23 -14.50 -11.99
N THR A 485 -17.48 -15.55 -11.70
CA THR A 485 -17.60 -16.29 -10.43
C THR A 485 -16.39 -15.99 -9.56
N GLY A 486 -16.60 -15.33 -8.43
CA GLY A 486 -15.58 -15.17 -7.40
C GLY A 486 -15.30 -16.48 -6.67
N SER A 487 -14.04 -16.84 -6.51
CA SER A 487 -13.64 -18.14 -5.97
C SER A 487 -12.60 -18.06 -4.84
N VAL A 488 -11.97 -16.91 -4.64
CA VAL A 488 -10.87 -16.75 -3.69
C VAL A 488 -11.39 -16.47 -2.29
N ALA A 489 -10.86 -17.14 -1.28
CA ALA A 489 -10.98 -16.78 0.13
C ALA A 489 -9.84 -15.80 0.47
N TYR A 490 -10.07 -14.51 0.25
CA TYR A 490 -9.01 -13.49 0.25
C TYR A 490 -8.25 -13.40 1.60
N ASN A 491 -8.98 -13.37 2.71
CA ASN A 491 -8.34 -13.30 4.01
C ASN A 491 -7.51 -14.55 4.32
N HIS A 492 -7.98 -15.73 3.91
CA HIS A 492 -7.24 -16.97 4.03
C HIS A 492 -5.97 -16.96 3.14
N LEU A 493 -6.07 -16.43 1.92
CA LEU A 493 -4.93 -16.27 1.01
C LEU A 493 -3.83 -15.40 1.65
N ILE A 494 -4.19 -14.29 2.29
CA ILE A 494 -3.21 -13.43 2.98
C ILE A 494 -2.54 -14.19 4.13
N GLU A 495 -3.31 -14.92 4.97
CA GLU A 495 -2.74 -15.68 6.09
C GLU A 495 -1.79 -16.77 5.60
N THR A 496 -2.19 -17.55 4.60
CA THR A 496 -1.34 -18.61 4.03
C THR A 496 -0.08 -18.05 3.37
N THR A 497 -0.19 -16.87 2.73
CA THR A 497 0.97 -16.18 2.13
C THR A 497 1.95 -15.69 3.21
N LEU A 498 1.45 -15.14 4.32
CA LEU A 498 2.29 -14.74 5.46
C LEU A 498 2.97 -15.95 6.12
N ASP A 499 2.27 -17.09 6.25
CA ASP A 499 2.87 -18.32 6.76
C ASP A 499 3.94 -18.86 5.80
N ALA A 500 3.69 -18.88 4.50
CA ALA A 500 4.68 -19.25 3.49
C ALA A 500 5.91 -18.33 3.47
N LEU A 501 5.70 -17.03 3.69
CA LEU A 501 6.80 -16.06 3.83
C LEU A 501 7.63 -16.34 5.08
N ALA A 502 6.99 -16.68 6.21
CA ALA A 502 7.68 -17.06 7.42
C ALA A 502 8.54 -18.31 7.20
N ASP A 503 7.99 -19.36 6.60
CA ASP A 503 8.71 -20.59 6.24
C ASP A 503 9.91 -20.29 5.32
N HIS A 504 9.70 -19.44 4.32
CA HIS A 504 10.75 -18.99 3.40
C HIS A 504 11.93 -18.32 4.12
N LEU A 505 11.63 -17.46 5.11
CA LEU A 505 12.67 -16.80 5.90
C LEU A 505 13.33 -17.73 6.92
N GLU A 506 12.58 -18.65 7.54
CA GLU A 506 13.15 -19.65 8.44
C GLU A 506 14.17 -20.58 7.76
N HIS A 507 13.98 -20.86 6.46
CA HIS A 507 14.92 -21.64 5.66
C HIS A 507 16.12 -20.85 5.14
N SER A 508 16.00 -19.51 5.04
CA SER A 508 16.97 -18.64 4.37
C SER A 508 17.85 -17.84 5.33
N LEU A 509 17.42 -17.67 6.57
CA LEU A 509 18.05 -16.79 7.57
C LEU A 509 18.40 -17.54 8.84
N ASP A 510 19.50 -17.14 9.46
CA ASP A 510 19.86 -17.55 10.83
C ASP A 510 19.03 -16.73 11.85
N LEU A 511 17.79 -17.18 12.11
CA LEU A 511 16.86 -16.48 13.01
C LEU A 511 17.37 -16.47 14.46
N ASP A 512 18.11 -17.49 14.88
CA ASP A 512 18.63 -17.54 16.25
C ASP A 512 19.75 -16.51 16.44
N ALA A 513 20.57 -16.31 15.42
CA ALA A 513 21.57 -15.25 15.43
C ALA A 513 20.94 -13.84 15.36
N LEU A 514 19.85 -13.65 14.59
CA LEU A 514 19.09 -12.40 14.58
C LEU A 514 18.50 -12.10 15.96
N LEU A 515 17.92 -13.12 16.62
CA LEU A 515 17.41 -12.99 17.99
C LEU A 515 18.52 -12.73 19.02
N ALA A 516 19.71 -13.32 18.85
CA ALA A 516 20.85 -13.07 19.70
C ALA A 516 21.43 -11.65 19.51
N ALA A 517 21.30 -11.08 18.29
CA ALA A 517 21.71 -9.70 18.01
C ALA A 517 20.72 -8.68 18.64
N ALA A 518 19.44 -9.05 18.80
CA ALA A 518 18.46 -8.18 19.43
C ALA A 518 18.80 -7.94 20.91
N ARG A 519 18.73 -6.68 21.34
CA ARG A 519 19.08 -6.27 22.71
C ARG A 519 18.01 -5.37 23.32
N PRO A 520 17.98 -5.22 24.67
CA PRO A 520 17.09 -4.28 25.32
C PRO A 520 17.36 -2.85 24.84
N PRO A 521 16.33 -2.11 24.42
CA PRO A 521 16.49 -0.70 24.08
C PRO A 521 16.87 0.10 25.32
N ARG A 522 17.59 1.21 25.13
CA ARG A 522 17.88 2.16 26.19
C ARG A 522 17.07 3.41 25.94
N PHE A 523 16.13 3.68 26.84
CA PHE A 523 15.42 4.95 26.85
C PHE A 523 16.24 5.97 27.65
N ARG A 524 16.32 7.21 27.19
CA ARG A 524 16.87 8.27 28.01
C ARG A 524 15.90 8.47 29.19
N GLN A 525 16.33 8.16 30.40
CA GLN A 525 15.65 8.65 31.59
C GLN A 525 15.60 10.17 31.45
N GLY A 526 14.38 10.74 31.42
CA GLY A 526 14.19 12.16 31.36
C GLY A 526 14.94 12.85 32.51
N GLY A 527 15.89 13.73 32.16
CA GLY A 527 16.52 14.64 33.10
C GLY A 527 15.63 15.84 33.33
#